data_cdbe0efbb0cedf4a16a1f7b552e2a797
#
_entry.id   cdbe0efbb0cedf4a16a1f7b552e2a797
#
_cell.length_a   1.000
_cell.length_b   1.000
_cell.length_c   1.000
_cell.angle_alpha   90.00
_cell.angle_beta   90.00
_cell.angle_gamma   90.00
#
_symmetry.space_group_name_H-M   'P 1'
#
loop_
_entity.id
_entity.type
_entity.pdbx_description
1 polymer ?
#
loop_
_entity_poly.entity_id
_entity_poly.type
_entity_poly.pdbx_seq_one_letter_code
_entity_poly.pdbx_strand_id
1 'polypeptide(L)'
;MARVDSLHRHTPQSRRSLPRRVATLSVHTSPLDQPGTGDAGGMNVYIVEVAERLARAGVEVEIFTRATCSELPPVVEMAPGVLVRHVIAGPFEGLAKEDLPAQLCAFTNGVLRAEASRAPGWYDLVHSHYWLSGQVGWLAKDRWGVPLVHTAHTLAKVKNQLLADGDKPEPIARVIGEEQVVAAADGLVANTPAEAADLIELYAADPRRVSVVPPGVDLDTFTPAESRVGNPRRRNRKKFGLPEDALVVAFVGRIQPLKAPDVLLRAAAELRARDPELGARLIVAVCGGPSGSGLDRPTALMDLATELGIADCVRFLAPQPREDLAELFRAVDLVAVPSHNESFGLVAIEAQACGTPVVAAAVGGLVTAVRDGVSGILVDTHRPADWAAVLGDLLAHPARREELAKGAVRHAHEFSWSHTASGLLAAYRDASITHRETELLAAMS
;
A
#
# COMPACT_ATOMS: atom_id res chain seq x y z
N MET A 1 2.81 50.67 53.26
CA MET A 1 2.22 50.56 51.92
C MET A 1 3.23 49.90 51.01
N ALA A 2 3.12 48.59 50.88
CA ALA A 2 3.96 47.79 49.96
C ALA A 2 3.10 47.30 48.81
N ARG A 3 3.50 47.68 47.57
CA ARG A 3 2.88 47.21 46.34
C ARG A 3 3.27 45.75 46.09
N VAL A 4 2.27 44.89 45.95
CA VAL A 4 2.43 43.53 45.48
C VAL A 4 2.35 43.59 43.96
N ASP A 5 3.50 43.48 43.28
CA ASP A 5 3.57 43.31 41.85
C ASP A 5 3.21 41.85 41.53
N SER A 6 2.05 41.65 40.92
CA SER A 6 1.61 40.37 40.39
C SER A 6 2.39 40.05 39.10
N LEU A 7 3.41 39.22 39.24
CA LEU A 7 4.11 38.57 38.12
C LEU A 7 3.16 37.57 37.44
N HIS A 8 2.44 38.03 36.44
CA HIS A 8 1.85 37.16 35.45
C HIS A 8 2.99 36.51 34.65
N ARG A 9 3.42 35.33 35.10
CA ARG A 9 4.24 34.46 34.25
C ARG A 9 3.39 34.04 33.07
N HIS A 10 3.57 34.65 31.91
CA HIS A 10 3.16 34.11 30.63
C HIS A 10 3.93 32.80 30.45
N THR A 11 3.25 31.69 30.63
CA THR A 11 3.71 30.37 30.16
C THR A 11 3.86 30.50 28.67
N PRO A 12 5.02 30.23 28.06
CA PRO A 12 5.15 30.23 26.63
C PRO A 12 4.16 29.18 26.10
N GLN A 13 3.22 29.57 25.23
CA GLN A 13 2.46 28.62 24.41
C GLN A 13 3.50 27.72 23.75
N SER A 14 3.59 26.48 24.22
CA SER A 14 4.49 25.48 23.62
C SER A 14 4.19 25.43 22.14
N ARG A 15 5.12 25.86 21.30
CA ARG A 15 5.10 25.58 19.88
C ARG A 15 4.84 24.08 19.78
N ARG A 16 3.71 23.68 19.18
CA ARG A 16 3.35 22.28 18.93
C ARG A 16 4.41 21.73 17.97
N SER A 17 5.51 21.21 18.52
CA SER A 17 6.66 20.75 17.74
C SER A 17 6.30 19.39 17.10
N LEU A 18 6.71 19.21 15.84
CA LEU A 18 6.72 17.92 15.18
C LEU A 18 7.63 16.94 15.97
N PRO A 19 7.36 15.62 15.88
CA PRO A 19 8.28 14.64 16.45
C PRO A 19 9.66 14.79 15.76
N ARG A 20 10.73 14.68 16.52
CA ARG A 20 12.10 14.68 15.97
C ARG A 20 12.49 13.31 15.48
N ARG A 21 12.04 12.25 16.16
CA ARG A 21 12.36 10.85 15.86
C ARG A 21 11.14 9.97 15.96
N VAL A 22 10.90 9.22 14.91
CA VAL A 22 9.80 8.26 14.81
C VAL A 22 10.37 6.85 14.74
N ALA A 23 9.92 5.96 15.62
CA ALA A 23 10.13 4.52 15.49
C ALA A 23 9.02 3.93 14.62
N THR A 24 9.35 3.54 13.39
CA THR A 24 8.42 2.90 12.46
C THR A 24 8.55 1.38 12.57
N LEU A 25 7.44 0.66 12.71
CA LEU A 25 7.43 -0.79 12.88
C LEU A 25 6.83 -1.48 11.66
N SER A 26 7.59 -2.40 11.04
CA SER A 26 7.19 -3.25 9.93
C SER A 26 7.71 -4.68 10.13
N VAL A 27 7.00 -5.47 10.95
CA VAL A 27 7.47 -6.78 11.43
C VAL A 27 7.62 -7.79 10.29
N HIS A 28 6.58 -7.95 9.44
CA HIS A 28 6.43 -9.09 8.55
C HIS A 28 7.05 -8.91 7.16
N THR A 29 7.43 -7.69 6.79
CA THR A 29 8.04 -7.40 5.49
C THR A 29 9.01 -6.24 5.62
N SER A 30 10.17 -6.34 4.98
CA SER A 30 11.21 -5.32 5.00
C SER A 30 10.91 -4.22 3.97
N PRO A 31 11.08 -2.94 4.30
CA PRO A 31 10.98 -1.86 3.32
C PRO A 31 12.05 -1.97 2.20
N LEU A 32 13.10 -2.77 2.41
CA LEU A 32 14.16 -3.01 1.43
C LEU A 32 13.81 -4.13 0.43
N ASP A 33 12.71 -4.88 0.67
CA ASP A 33 12.29 -5.95 -0.24
C ASP A 33 11.65 -5.37 -1.52
N GLN A 34 11.90 -6.04 -2.64
CA GLN A 34 11.31 -5.67 -3.94
C GLN A 34 9.79 -5.84 -3.91
N PRO A 35 8.99 -4.78 -4.14
CA PRO A 35 7.54 -4.91 -4.24
C PRO A 35 7.11 -5.88 -5.35
N GLY A 36 6.08 -6.69 -5.06
CA GLY A 36 5.61 -7.74 -5.98
C GLY A 36 6.28 -9.09 -5.77
N THR A 37 7.18 -9.24 -4.79
CA THR A 37 7.80 -10.50 -4.38
C THR A 37 7.38 -10.87 -2.96
N GLY A 38 7.06 -12.14 -2.72
CA GLY A 38 6.66 -12.63 -1.40
C GLY A 38 5.51 -11.80 -0.80
N ASP A 39 5.70 -11.29 0.42
CA ASP A 39 4.74 -10.40 1.09
C ASP A 39 4.96 -8.90 0.79
N ALA A 40 6.04 -8.55 0.10
CA ALA A 40 6.34 -7.17 -0.24
C ALA A 40 5.36 -6.61 -1.28
N GLY A 41 4.78 -5.46 -1.00
CA GLY A 41 3.75 -4.84 -1.85
C GLY A 41 3.54 -3.37 -1.55
N GLY A 42 2.30 -2.89 -1.69
CA GLY A 42 1.96 -1.49 -1.48
C GLY A 42 2.34 -0.93 -0.11
N MET A 43 2.32 -1.73 0.95
CA MET A 43 2.76 -1.31 2.28
C MET A 43 4.26 -0.96 2.31
N ASN A 44 5.11 -1.74 1.61
CA ASN A 44 6.54 -1.45 1.52
C ASN A 44 6.78 -0.12 0.80
N VAL A 45 6.11 0.09 -0.33
CA VAL A 45 6.15 1.37 -1.06
C VAL A 45 5.72 2.52 -0.16
N TYR A 46 4.59 2.36 0.55
CA TYR A 46 4.09 3.37 1.49
C TYR A 46 5.13 3.75 2.56
N ILE A 47 5.73 2.75 3.21
CA ILE A 47 6.70 2.96 4.29
C ILE A 47 7.94 3.70 3.77
N VAL A 48 8.51 3.29 2.64
CA VAL A 48 9.68 3.93 2.03
C VAL A 48 9.38 5.39 1.69
N GLU A 49 8.31 5.61 0.93
CA GLU A 49 7.93 6.92 0.43
C GLU A 49 7.62 7.93 1.55
N VAL A 50 6.94 7.46 2.58
CA VAL A 50 6.62 8.26 3.76
C VAL A 50 7.89 8.56 4.57
N ALA A 51 8.72 7.55 4.86
CA ALA A 51 9.93 7.72 5.67
C ALA A 51 10.88 8.74 5.05
N GLU A 52 11.12 8.66 3.73
CA GLU A 52 11.97 9.62 3.04
C GLU A 52 11.42 11.06 3.10
N ARG A 53 10.10 11.24 2.98
CA ARG A 53 9.50 12.58 3.03
C ARG A 53 9.46 13.15 4.43
N LEU A 54 9.25 12.32 5.43
CA LEU A 54 9.38 12.72 6.84
C LEU A 54 10.82 13.15 7.13
N ALA A 55 11.82 12.40 6.64
CA ALA A 55 13.22 12.78 6.79
C ALA A 55 13.54 14.11 6.10
N ARG A 56 13.05 14.35 4.90
CA ARG A 56 13.16 15.65 4.21
C ARG A 56 12.46 16.79 4.97
N ALA A 57 11.43 16.47 5.75
CA ALA A 57 10.75 17.43 6.64
C ALA A 57 11.46 17.63 7.99
N GLY A 58 12.62 16.99 8.21
CA GLY A 58 13.44 17.10 9.42
C GLY A 58 13.07 16.12 10.53
N VAL A 59 12.33 15.05 10.23
CA VAL A 59 11.98 13.97 11.17
C VAL A 59 12.86 12.76 10.90
N GLU A 60 13.73 12.39 11.83
CA GLU A 60 14.52 11.16 11.72
C GLU A 60 13.60 9.93 11.86
N VAL A 61 13.74 8.95 10.96
CA VAL A 61 12.93 7.73 10.96
C VAL A 61 13.82 6.51 11.13
N GLU A 62 13.52 5.66 12.11
CA GLU A 62 14.15 4.35 12.26
C GLU A 62 13.09 3.27 12.07
N ILE A 63 13.23 2.46 11.02
CA ILE A 63 12.28 1.40 10.65
C ILE A 63 12.79 0.08 11.20
N PHE A 64 12.00 -0.53 12.07
CA PHE A 64 12.30 -1.86 12.63
C PHE A 64 11.61 -2.93 11.81
N THR A 65 12.36 -3.89 11.30
CA THR A 65 11.86 -5.05 10.56
C THR A 65 12.55 -6.32 11.01
N ARG A 66 11.93 -7.49 10.79
CA ARG A 66 12.52 -8.76 11.17
C ARG A 66 13.69 -9.12 10.24
N ALA A 67 14.79 -9.58 10.84
CA ALA A 67 15.88 -10.18 10.08
C ALA A 67 15.43 -11.53 9.49
N THR A 68 15.52 -11.66 8.18
CA THR A 68 15.15 -12.86 7.41
C THR A 68 16.35 -13.66 6.93
N CYS A 69 17.56 -13.13 7.12
CA CYS A 69 18.82 -13.78 6.78
C CYS A 69 19.87 -13.38 7.83
N SER A 70 20.78 -14.31 8.16
CA SER A 70 21.86 -14.08 9.13
C SER A 70 22.92 -13.08 8.65
N GLU A 71 23.02 -12.89 7.34
CA GLU A 71 24.02 -12.00 6.71
C GLU A 71 23.55 -10.53 6.61
N LEU A 72 22.27 -10.26 6.94
CA LEU A 72 21.77 -8.89 6.92
C LEU A 72 22.49 -8.04 7.96
N PRO A 73 22.98 -6.84 7.58
CA PRO A 73 23.59 -5.93 8.53
C PRO A 73 22.56 -5.50 9.56
N PRO A 74 22.96 -5.32 10.83
CA PRO A 74 22.02 -4.94 11.90
C PRO A 74 21.28 -3.63 11.63
N VAL A 75 21.89 -2.69 10.92
CA VAL A 75 21.31 -1.40 10.55
C VAL A 75 21.80 -1.03 9.16
N VAL A 76 20.88 -0.52 8.33
CA VAL A 76 21.15 0.03 6.99
C VAL A 76 20.61 1.46 6.95
N GLU A 77 21.39 2.39 6.45
CA GLU A 77 20.88 3.71 6.06
C GLU A 77 20.23 3.57 4.68
N MET A 78 18.90 3.66 4.63
CA MET A 78 18.12 3.54 3.38
C MET A 78 18.14 4.86 2.59
N ALA A 79 18.05 5.96 3.31
CA ALA A 79 18.14 7.32 2.78
C ALA A 79 18.65 8.26 3.90
N PRO A 80 19.14 9.47 3.59
CA PRO A 80 19.55 10.43 4.60
C PRO A 80 18.46 10.68 5.65
N GLY A 81 18.74 10.32 6.90
CA GLY A 81 17.80 10.43 8.03
C GLY A 81 16.80 9.27 8.15
N VAL A 82 16.95 8.21 7.35
CA VAL A 82 16.12 6.99 7.41
C VAL A 82 17.00 5.76 7.63
N LEU A 83 16.84 5.12 8.78
CA LEU A 83 17.53 3.87 9.12
C LEU A 83 16.56 2.69 9.06
N VAL A 84 17.04 1.55 8.59
CA VAL A 84 16.35 0.26 8.68
C VAL A 84 17.14 -0.62 9.64
N ARG A 85 16.49 -1.04 10.73
CA ARG A 85 17.08 -1.94 11.73
C ARG A 85 16.49 -3.34 11.59
N HIS A 86 17.37 -4.32 11.37
CA HIS A 86 17.01 -5.72 11.34
C HIS A 86 17.00 -6.30 12.76
N VAL A 87 15.83 -6.75 13.20
CA VAL A 87 15.61 -7.34 14.52
C VAL A 87 15.57 -8.87 14.39
N ILE A 88 16.42 -9.55 15.15
CA ILE A 88 16.42 -11.02 15.19
C ILE A 88 15.23 -11.48 16.05
N ALA A 89 14.31 -12.20 15.42
CA ALA A 89 13.12 -12.76 16.06
C ALA A 89 12.73 -14.07 15.37
N GLY A 90 12.97 -15.19 16.05
CA GLY A 90 12.79 -16.54 15.50
C GLY A 90 13.86 -16.94 14.49
N PRO A 91 13.63 -18.01 13.73
CA PRO A 91 14.52 -18.47 12.69
C PRO A 91 14.62 -17.44 11.56
N PHE A 92 15.79 -17.34 10.95
CA PHE A 92 16.00 -16.42 9.83
C PHE A 92 15.16 -16.83 8.62
N GLU A 93 15.19 -18.10 8.26
CA GLU A 93 14.54 -18.65 7.06
C GLU A 93 13.39 -19.60 7.41
N GLY A 94 12.49 -19.83 6.46
CA GLY A 94 11.43 -20.83 6.55
C GLY A 94 10.30 -20.52 7.53
N LEU A 95 10.25 -19.33 8.12
CA LEU A 95 9.15 -18.91 8.99
C LEU A 95 7.97 -18.44 8.16
N ALA A 96 6.84 -19.14 8.25
CA ALA A 96 5.61 -18.74 7.60
C ALA A 96 5.02 -17.50 8.30
N LYS A 97 4.25 -16.72 7.54
CA LYS A 97 3.62 -15.49 8.06
C LYS A 97 2.67 -15.79 9.23
N GLU A 98 2.00 -16.92 9.18
CA GLU A 98 1.08 -17.42 10.20
C GLU A 98 1.77 -17.73 11.53
N ASP A 99 3.09 -18.00 11.50
CA ASP A 99 3.91 -18.30 12.69
C ASP A 99 4.55 -17.04 13.31
N LEU A 100 4.49 -15.89 12.62
CA LEU A 100 5.05 -14.63 13.12
C LEU A 100 4.46 -14.16 14.46
N PRO A 101 3.18 -14.38 14.79
CA PRO A 101 2.65 -14.00 16.10
C PRO A 101 3.44 -14.59 17.27
N ALA A 102 3.95 -15.80 17.13
CA ALA A 102 4.78 -16.47 18.15
C ALA A 102 6.15 -15.79 18.35
N GLN A 103 6.61 -14.96 17.42
CA GLN A 103 7.90 -14.27 17.46
C GLN A 103 7.81 -12.81 17.97
N LEU A 104 6.61 -12.30 18.22
CA LEU A 104 6.42 -10.89 18.59
C LEU A 104 7.11 -10.51 19.90
N CYS A 105 7.17 -11.42 20.90
CA CYS A 105 7.91 -11.16 22.15
C CYS A 105 9.41 -10.96 21.89
N ALA A 106 10.02 -11.80 21.05
CA ALA A 106 11.44 -11.67 20.70
C ALA A 106 11.68 -10.39 19.90
N PHE A 107 10.78 -10.06 18.96
CA PHE A 107 10.87 -8.83 18.18
C PHE A 107 10.72 -7.59 19.07
N THR A 108 9.73 -7.56 19.95
CA THR A 108 9.53 -6.48 20.93
C THR A 108 10.78 -6.26 21.79
N ASN A 109 11.37 -7.36 22.31
CA ASN A 109 12.61 -7.26 23.08
C ASN A 109 13.74 -6.61 22.28
N GLY A 110 13.88 -6.93 21.00
CA GLY A 110 14.87 -6.30 20.11
C GLY A 110 14.62 -4.80 19.91
N VAL A 111 13.36 -4.40 19.71
CA VAL A 111 12.95 -2.99 19.60
C VAL A 111 13.25 -2.22 20.88
N LEU A 112 12.84 -2.75 22.03
CA LEU A 112 13.07 -2.11 23.33
C LEU A 112 14.56 -2.01 23.69
N ARG A 113 15.37 -3.01 23.34
CA ARG A 113 16.83 -2.98 23.54
C ARG A 113 17.51 -1.93 22.66
N ALA A 114 17.01 -1.71 21.44
CA ALA A 114 17.57 -0.67 20.58
C ALA A 114 17.39 0.73 21.17
N GLU A 115 16.23 1.03 21.74
CA GLU A 115 15.99 2.29 22.46
C GLU A 115 16.79 2.39 23.75
N ALA A 116 16.83 1.32 24.57
CA ALA A 116 17.57 1.28 25.82
C ALA A 116 19.10 1.50 25.66
N SER A 117 19.64 1.32 24.44
CA SER A 117 21.03 1.66 24.12
C SER A 117 21.25 3.15 23.80
N ARG A 118 20.20 3.96 23.83
CA ARG A 118 20.20 5.39 23.50
C ARG A 118 19.94 6.22 24.76
N ALA A 119 19.97 7.53 24.60
CA ALA A 119 19.52 8.43 25.69
C ALA A 119 18.02 8.24 25.96
N PRO A 120 17.56 8.32 27.22
CA PRO A 120 16.13 8.20 27.54
C PRO A 120 15.28 9.18 26.74
N GLY A 121 14.11 8.71 26.27
CA GLY A 121 13.22 9.50 25.42
C GLY A 121 13.78 9.71 24.02
N TRP A 122 14.46 8.70 23.46
CA TRP A 122 15.05 8.78 22.13
C TRP A 122 14.00 8.97 21.04
N TYR A 123 12.92 8.19 21.05
CA TYR A 123 11.80 8.33 20.13
C TYR A 123 10.73 9.22 20.73
N ASP A 124 10.14 10.05 19.90
CA ASP A 124 9.02 10.93 20.26
C ASP A 124 7.66 10.30 19.92
N LEU A 125 7.64 9.25 19.07
CA LEU A 125 6.44 8.60 18.57
C LEU A 125 6.74 7.21 17.99
N VAL A 126 5.77 6.30 18.09
CA VAL A 126 5.76 5.01 17.39
C VAL A 126 4.73 5.06 16.27
N HIS A 127 5.11 4.69 15.05
CA HIS A 127 4.19 4.45 13.94
C HIS A 127 4.25 2.99 13.49
N SER A 128 3.18 2.25 13.69
CA SER A 128 3.11 0.82 13.37
C SER A 128 2.30 0.56 12.10
N HIS A 129 2.78 -0.38 11.29
CA HIS A 129 2.15 -0.79 10.04
C HIS A 129 1.74 -2.25 10.10
N TYR A 130 0.46 -2.53 9.89
CA TYR A 130 -0.15 -3.86 10.02
C TYR A 130 -0.24 -4.34 11.46
N TRP A 131 -1.22 -5.23 11.75
CA TRP A 131 -1.58 -5.60 13.11
C TRP A 131 -0.44 -6.21 13.96
N LEU A 132 0.45 -7.02 13.34
CA LEU A 132 1.62 -7.57 14.05
C LEU A 132 2.52 -6.47 14.61
N SER A 133 2.78 -5.45 13.81
CA SER A 133 3.55 -4.29 14.21
C SER A 133 2.79 -3.45 15.25
N GLY A 134 1.45 -3.41 15.15
CA GLY A 134 0.59 -2.74 16.12
C GLY A 134 0.72 -3.32 17.52
N GLN A 135 0.76 -4.66 17.64
CA GLN A 135 0.98 -5.35 18.92
C GLN A 135 2.34 -4.96 19.56
N VAL A 136 3.39 -4.92 18.76
CA VAL A 136 4.71 -4.46 19.22
C VAL A 136 4.68 -2.97 19.57
N GLY A 137 4.02 -2.17 18.73
CA GLY A 137 3.88 -0.72 18.93
C GLY A 137 3.18 -0.36 20.23
N TRP A 138 2.14 -1.11 20.61
CA TRP A 138 1.46 -0.94 21.89
C TRP A 138 2.42 -1.14 23.05
N LEU A 139 3.20 -2.24 23.06
CA LEU A 139 4.18 -2.49 24.13
C LEU A 139 5.30 -1.42 24.17
N ALA A 140 5.74 -0.94 23.01
CA ALA A 140 6.73 0.13 22.91
C ALA A 140 6.18 1.46 23.44
N LYS A 141 4.93 1.83 23.06
CA LYS A 141 4.20 2.99 23.60
C LYS A 141 4.19 2.97 25.11
N ASP A 142 3.71 1.87 25.71
CA ASP A 142 3.59 1.76 27.17
C ASP A 142 4.96 1.83 27.86
N ARG A 143 6.01 1.27 27.26
CA ARG A 143 7.34 1.27 27.84
C ARG A 143 8.06 2.61 27.74
N TRP A 144 7.87 3.34 26.64
CA TRP A 144 8.56 4.60 26.35
C TRP A 144 7.76 5.84 26.75
N GLY A 145 6.46 5.71 27.06
CA GLY A 145 5.57 6.81 27.35
C GLY A 145 5.40 7.76 26.16
N VAL A 146 5.26 7.22 24.96
CA VAL A 146 5.12 7.99 23.71
C VAL A 146 3.86 7.59 22.95
N PRO A 147 3.27 8.47 22.13
CA PRO A 147 2.07 8.14 21.36
C PRO A 147 2.31 7.03 20.33
N LEU A 148 1.28 6.20 20.13
CA LEU A 148 1.20 5.20 19.08
C LEU A 148 0.24 5.67 17.98
N VAL A 149 0.76 5.79 16.76
CA VAL A 149 -0.04 5.90 15.53
C VAL A 149 -0.01 4.55 14.81
N HIS A 150 -1.17 4.13 14.30
CA HIS A 150 -1.29 2.85 13.60
C HIS A 150 -1.94 3.02 12.23
N THR A 151 -1.34 2.41 11.20
CA THR A 151 -1.92 2.24 9.86
C THR A 151 -2.14 0.75 9.61
N ALA A 152 -3.40 0.34 9.45
CA ALA A 152 -3.77 -1.07 9.34
C ALA A 152 -3.34 -1.70 8.00
N HIS A 153 -3.38 -0.95 6.91
CA HIS A 153 -3.18 -1.36 5.51
C HIS A 153 -4.19 -2.39 5.00
N THR A 154 -4.64 -3.31 5.82
CA THR A 154 -5.72 -4.26 5.56
C THR A 154 -6.39 -4.64 6.88
N LEU A 155 -7.69 -4.89 6.84
CA LEU A 155 -8.50 -5.24 7.99
C LEU A 155 -9.09 -6.64 7.83
N ALA A 156 -8.94 -7.51 8.82
CA ALA A 156 -9.39 -8.90 8.77
C ALA A 156 -10.89 -9.02 8.61
N LYS A 157 -11.68 -8.22 9.35
CA LYS A 157 -13.15 -8.24 9.25
C LYS A 157 -13.62 -7.87 7.85
N VAL A 158 -13.00 -6.88 7.21
CA VAL A 158 -13.29 -6.47 5.82
C VAL A 158 -12.92 -7.59 4.84
N LYS A 159 -11.72 -8.19 4.98
CA LYS A 159 -11.32 -9.32 4.14
C LYS A 159 -12.26 -10.51 4.27
N ASN A 160 -12.70 -10.82 5.49
CA ASN A 160 -13.62 -11.93 5.74
C ASN A 160 -15.03 -11.71 5.15
N GLN A 161 -15.43 -10.45 4.92
CA GLN A 161 -16.68 -10.13 4.22
C GLN A 161 -16.56 -10.24 2.69
N LEU A 162 -15.32 -10.15 2.16
CA LEU A 162 -15.02 -10.05 0.72
C LEU A 162 -14.09 -11.17 0.26
N LEU A 163 -14.28 -12.40 0.77
CA LEU A 163 -13.47 -13.55 0.39
C LEU A 163 -13.63 -13.87 -1.10
N ALA A 164 -12.50 -14.11 -1.77
CA ALA A 164 -12.52 -14.70 -3.10
C ALA A 164 -12.79 -16.20 -3.03
N ASP A 165 -13.27 -16.79 -4.13
CA ASP A 165 -13.48 -18.22 -4.23
C ASP A 165 -12.16 -18.98 -3.96
N GLY A 166 -12.20 -19.87 -2.96
CA GLY A 166 -11.05 -20.65 -2.54
C GLY A 166 -10.14 -19.98 -1.49
N ASP A 167 -10.36 -18.71 -1.13
CA ASP A 167 -9.67 -18.08 -0.01
C ASP A 167 -10.20 -18.55 1.34
N LYS A 168 -9.29 -18.57 2.33
CA LYS A 168 -9.64 -18.88 3.72
C LYS A 168 -9.88 -17.59 4.51
N PRO A 169 -10.82 -17.60 5.48
CA PRO A 169 -10.98 -16.47 6.37
C PRO A 169 -9.71 -16.21 7.18
N GLU A 170 -9.47 -14.93 7.48
CA GLU A 170 -8.39 -14.53 8.36
C GLU A 170 -8.62 -15.10 9.77
N PRO A 171 -7.55 -15.53 10.46
CA PRO A 171 -7.67 -16.16 11.76
C PRO A 171 -8.32 -15.24 12.81
N ILE A 172 -9.09 -15.82 13.73
CA ILE A 172 -9.71 -15.06 14.84
C ILE A 172 -8.66 -14.32 15.69
N ALA A 173 -7.46 -14.90 15.86
CA ALA A 173 -6.36 -14.26 16.58
C ALA A 173 -5.95 -12.93 15.94
N ARG A 174 -6.01 -12.81 14.59
CA ARG A 174 -5.77 -11.56 13.89
C ARG A 174 -6.87 -10.54 14.18
N VAL A 175 -8.14 -10.96 14.14
CA VAL A 175 -9.27 -10.06 14.44
C VAL A 175 -9.13 -9.48 15.85
N ILE A 176 -8.85 -10.34 16.85
CA ILE A 176 -8.64 -9.91 18.24
C ILE A 176 -7.43 -8.98 18.33
N GLY A 177 -6.34 -9.31 17.66
CA GLY A 177 -5.13 -8.49 17.64
C GLY A 177 -5.34 -7.11 17.03
N GLU A 178 -6.12 -7.01 15.95
CA GLU A 178 -6.52 -5.73 15.34
C GLU A 178 -7.39 -4.91 16.29
N GLU A 179 -8.40 -5.52 16.95
CA GLU A 179 -9.25 -4.84 17.94
C GLU A 179 -8.41 -4.27 19.10
N GLN A 180 -7.45 -5.03 19.61
CA GLN A 180 -6.55 -4.57 20.67
C GLN A 180 -5.70 -3.38 20.22
N VAL A 181 -5.14 -3.43 19.02
CA VAL A 181 -4.34 -2.33 18.47
C VAL A 181 -5.16 -1.07 18.26
N VAL A 182 -6.38 -1.20 17.70
CA VAL A 182 -7.31 -0.08 17.52
C VAL A 182 -7.66 0.57 18.86
N ALA A 183 -7.90 -0.23 19.90
CA ALA A 183 -8.19 0.30 21.24
C ALA A 183 -6.98 0.99 21.87
N ALA A 184 -5.76 0.48 21.67
CA ALA A 184 -4.52 0.99 22.29
C ALA A 184 -3.92 2.21 21.57
N ALA A 185 -4.16 2.39 20.26
CA ALA A 185 -3.59 3.47 19.47
C ALA A 185 -4.14 4.84 19.86
N ASP A 186 -3.25 5.85 19.95
CA ASP A 186 -3.63 7.25 20.16
C ASP A 186 -4.09 7.93 18.87
N GLY A 187 -3.66 7.41 17.72
CA GLY A 187 -4.09 7.82 16.39
C GLY A 187 -4.17 6.64 15.44
N LEU A 188 -5.18 6.65 14.58
CA LEU A 188 -5.41 5.67 13.53
C LEU A 188 -5.37 6.39 12.18
N VAL A 189 -4.61 5.86 11.24
CA VAL A 189 -4.51 6.39 9.88
C VAL A 189 -5.22 5.45 8.92
N ALA A 190 -6.28 5.93 8.32
CA ALA A 190 -7.02 5.27 7.25
C ALA A 190 -6.58 5.81 5.89
N ASN A 191 -6.42 4.95 4.90
CA ASN A 191 -6.02 5.34 3.55
C ASN A 191 -7.18 5.95 2.75
N THR A 192 -8.42 5.67 3.14
CA THR A 192 -9.64 6.13 2.47
C THR A 192 -10.74 6.43 3.48
N PRO A 193 -11.75 7.23 3.10
CA PRO A 193 -12.95 7.42 3.93
C PRO A 193 -13.68 6.11 4.24
N ALA A 194 -13.68 5.14 3.31
CA ALA A 194 -14.28 3.84 3.52
C ALA A 194 -13.53 3.04 4.60
N GLU A 195 -12.19 3.01 4.57
CA GLU A 195 -11.39 2.37 5.62
C GLU A 195 -11.58 3.05 6.98
N ALA A 196 -11.76 4.38 7.01
CA ALA A 196 -12.09 5.09 8.25
C ALA A 196 -13.46 4.66 8.80
N ALA A 197 -14.47 4.51 7.95
CA ALA A 197 -15.78 3.97 8.34
C ALA A 197 -15.66 2.53 8.85
N ASP A 198 -14.90 1.66 8.18
CA ASP A 198 -14.65 0.29 8.62
C ASP A 198 -13.98 0.23 10.01
N LEU A 199 -13.01 1.10 10.29
CA LEU A 199 -12.37 1.19 11.61
C LEU A 199 -13.39 1.60 12.69
N ILE A 200 -14.28 2.53 12.40
CA ILE A 200 -15.29 3.02 13.34
C ILE A 200 -16.39 1.97 13.53
N GLU A 201 -16.95 1.43 12.46
CA GLU A 201 -18.14 0.57 12.51
C GLU A 201 -17.79 -0.88 12.88
N LEU A 202 -16.69 -1.42 12.37
CA LEU A 202 -16.32 -2.82 12.59
C LEU A 202 -15.40 -3.03 13.79
N TYR A 203 -14.55 -2.03 14.11
CA TYR A 203 -13.55 -2.13 15.18
C TYR A 203 -13.81 -1.20 16.36
N ALA A 204 -14.92 -0.48 16.37
CA ALA A 204 -15.30 0.48 17.42
C ALA A 204 -14.24 1.55 17.71
N ALA A 205 -13.52 1.99 16.67
CA ALA A 205 -12.55 3.07 16.80
C ALA A 205 -13.24 4.39 17.20
N ASP A 206 -12.64 5.15 18.11
CA ASP A 206 -13.08 6.51 18.41
C ASP A 206 -12.89 7.40 17.15
N PRO A 207 -13.95 7.95 16.55
CA PRO A 207 -13.83 8.80 15.35
C PRO A 207 -12.84 9.96 15.49
N ARG A 208 -12.62 10.47 16.70
CA ARG A 208 -11.68 11.56 16.99
C ARG A 208 -10.22 11.15 16.82
N ARG A 209 -9.92 9.85 16.86
CA ARG A 209 -8.58 9.29 16.67
C ARG A 209 -8.31 8.84 15.24
N VAL A 210 -9.33 8.86 14.36
CA VAL A 210 -9.20 8.39 12.97
C VAL A 210 -8.93 9.57 12.05
N SER A 211 -7.80 9.50 11.34
CA SER A 211 -7.40 10.48 10.32
C SER A 211 -7.40 9.81 8.95
N VAL A 212 -8.03 10.42 7.96
CA VAL A 212 -7.96 9.95 6.56
C VAL A 212 -6.76 10.60 5.88
N VAL A 213 -5.76 9.79 5.54
CA VAL A 213 -4.52 10.23 4.89
C VAL A 213 -4.26 9.32 3.69
N PRO A 214 -4.70 9.71 2.48
CA PRO A 214 -4.50 8.90 1.30
C PRO A 214 -3.01 8.68 0.99
N PRO A 215 -2.62 7.49 0.51
CA PRO A 215 -1.31 7.28 -0.09
C PRO A 215 -1.11 8.16 -1.32
N GLY A 216 0.14 8.32 -1.72
CA GLY A 216 0.49 9.09 -2.90
C GLY A 216 1.04 8.24 -4.05
N VAL A 217 1.47 8.93 -5.09
CA VAL A 217 2.27 8.40 -6.19
C VAL A 217 3.51 9.26 -6.38
N ASP A 218 4.59 8.65 -6.81
CA ASP A 218 5.81 9.35 -7.19
C ASP A 218 5.64 9.89 -8.63
N LEU A 219 5.31 11.17 -8.71
CA LEU A 219 5.05 11.87 -9.98
C LEU A 219 6.33 12.18 -10.78
N ASP A 220 7.51 11.97 -10.20
CA ASP A 220 8.78 12.10 -10.91
C ASP A 220 9.08 10.82 -11.73
N THR A 221 8.80 9.65 -11.16
CA THR A 221 8.95 8.35 -11.81
C THR A 221 7.75 8.01 -12.70
N PHE A 222 6.54 8.10 -12.12
CA PHE A 222 5.28 7.79 -12.81
C PHE A 222 4.74 9.08 -13.45
N THR A 223 5.13 9.32 -14.68
CA THR A 223 4.74 10.49 -15.48
C THR A 223 4.50 10.07 -16.92
N PRO A 224 3.67 10.77 -17.70
CA PRO A 224 3.49 10.46 -19.11
C PRO A 224 4.81 10.51 -19.90
N ALA A 225 4.90 9.72 -20.95
CA ALA A 225 6.10 9.70 -21.78
C ALA A 225 6.36 11.06 -22.46
N GLU A 226 7.55 11.61 -22.28
CA GLU A 226 7.97 12.79 -23.04
C GLU A 226 8.37 12.40 -24.47
N SER A 227 7.75 13.05 -25.45
CA SER A 227 7.99 12.78 -26.88
C SER A 227 9.19 13.59 -27.42
N ARG A 228 10.32 13.63 -26.70
CA ARG A 228 11.48 14.41 -27.15
C ARG A 228 12.29 13.74 -28.25
N VAL A 229 12.35 12.41 -28.30
CA VAL A 229 13.09 11.65 -29.31
C VAL A 229 12.41 10.32 -29.60
N GLY A 230 11.90 10.13 -30.83
CA GLY A 230 11.27 8.90 -31.29
C GLY A 230 9.89 8.65 -30.66
N ASN A 231 9.38 7.43 -30.82
CA ASN A 231 8.13 6.98 -30.19
C ASN A 231 8.44 6.21 -28.90
N PRO A 232 8.26 6.82 -27.70
CA PRO A 232 8.58 6.18 -26.41
C PRO A 232 7.78 4.89 -26.21
N ARG A 233 6.51 4.85 -26.64
CA ARG A 233 5.66 3.66 -26.51
C ARG A 233 6.22 2.48 -27.32
N ARG A 234 6.69 2.70 -28.54
CA ARG A 234 7.31 1.68 -29.36
C ARG A 234 8.56 1.09 -28.71
N ARG A 235 9.44 1.95 -28.16
CA ARG A 235 10.62 1.53 -27.44
C ARG A 235 10.28 0.67 -26.22
N ASN A 236 9.33 1.11 -25.41
CA ASN A 236 8.89 0.41 -24.22
C ASN A 236 8.24 -0.94 -24.56
N ARG A 237 7.41 -1.00 -25.61
CA ARG A 237 6.84 -2.28 -26.09
C ARG A 237 7.94 -3.27 -26.48
N LYS A 238 8.96 -2.83 -27.20
CA LYS A 238 10.11 -3.67 -27.56
C LYS A 238 10.83 -4.24 -26.35
N LYS A 239 11.00 -3.42 -25.30
CA LYS A 239 11.63 -3.84 -24.03
C LYS A 239 10.90 -5.01 -23.37
N PHE A 240 9.57 -4.99 -23.38
CA PHE A 240 8.74 -6.02 -22.77
C PHE A 240 8.27 -7.12 -23.74
N GLY A 241 8.80 -7.16 -24.94
CA GLY A 241 8.41 -8.16 -25.97
C GLY A 241 6.95 -8.04 -26.42
N LEU A 242 6.38 -6.83 -26.35
CA LEU A 242 5.02 -6.54 -26.78
C LEU A 242 4.99 -6.09 -28.25
N PRO A 243 4.11 -6.66 -29.09
CA PRO A 243 3.98 -6.23 -30.50
C PRO A 243 3.60 -4.76 -30.61
N GLU A 244 4.11 -4.10 -31.66
CA GLU A 244 3.98 -2.65 -31.80
C GLU A 244 2.51 -2.21 -32.05
N ASP A 245 1.76 -2.99 -32.81
CA ASP A 245 0.37 -2.76 -33.21
C ASP A 245 -0.67 -3.50 -32.36
N ALA A 246 -0.23 -4.22 -31.32
CA ALA A 246 -1.12 -4.92 -30.41
C ALA A 246 -2.00 -3.95 -29.59
N LEU A 247 -3.13 -4.45 -29.13
CA LEU A 247 -3.97 -3.85 -28.10
C LEU A 247 -3.61 -4.53 -26.76
N VAL A 248 -2.96 -3.80 -25.87
CA VAL A 248 -2.35 -4.38 -24.66
C VAL A 248 -3.11 -3.97 -23.42
N VAL A 249 -3.62 -4.97 -22.68
CA VAL A 249 -4.18 -4.79 -21.35
C VAL A 249 -3.23 -5.41 -20.32
N ALA A 250 -2.80 -4.65 -19.33
CA ALA A 250 -1.91 -5.15 -18.29
C ALA A 250 -2.66 -5.41 -16.97
N PHE A 251 -2.29 -6.49 -16.32
CA PHE A 251 -2.47 -6.70 -14.88
C PHE A 251 -1.10 -6.50 -14.23
N VAL A 252 -1.06 -5.74 -13.15
CA VAL A 252 0.16 -5.53 -12.36
C VAL A 252 -0.14 -5.77 -10.89
N GLY A 253 0.64 -6.64 -10.26
CA GLY A 253 0.48 -6.93 -8.84
C GLY A 253 0.83 -8.37 -8.48
N ARG A 254 0.72 -8.68 -7.19
CA ARG A 254 0.93 -10.04 -6.70
C ARG A 254 -0.11 -10.99 -7.30
N ILE A 255 0.35 -12.13 -7.81
CA ILE A 255 -0.54 -13.16 -8.38
C ILE A 255 -1.11 -13.97 -7.22
N GLN A 256 -2.35 -13.66 -6.84
CA GLN A 256 -3.12 -14.30 -5.78
C GLN A 256 -4.62 -14.15 -6.04
N PRO A 257 -5.49 -15.05 -5.55
CA PRO A 257 -6.94 -15.00 -5.79
C PRO A 257 -7.57 -13.66 -5.46
N LEU A 258 -7.19 -13.05 -4.34
CA LEU A 258 -7.71 -11.73 -3.91
C LEU A 258 -7.50 -10.61 -4.94
N LYS A 259 -6.47 -10.71 -5.79
CA LYS A 259 -6.20 -9.75 -6.87
C LYS A 259 -6.90 -10.09 -8.19
N ALA A 260 -7.52 -11.27 -8.26
CA ALA A 260 -8.36 -11.78 -9.34
C ALA A 260 -7.79 -11.63 -10.77
N PRO A 261 -6.50 -11.97 -11.02
CA PRO A 261 -5.97 -11.93 -12.39
C PRO A 261 -6.67 -12.89 -13.34
N ASP A 262 -7.31 -13.93 -12.82
CA ASP A 262 -8.13 -14.90 -13.57
C ASP A 262 -9.36 -14.24 -14.22
N VAL A 263 -9.97 -13.24 -13.59
CA VAL A 263 -11.08 -12.46 -14.15
C VAL A 263 -10.64 -11.79 -15.46
N LEU A 264 -9.43 -11.20 -15.48
CA LEU A 264 -8.90 -10.60 -16.71
C LEU A 264 -8.67 -11.64 -17.82
N LEU A 265 -8.09 -12.81 -17.49
CA LEU A 265 -7.87 -13.86 -18.47
C LEU A 265 -9.19 -14.39 -19.06
N ARG A 266 -10.19 -14.62 -18.21
CA ARG A 266 -11.52 -15.05 -18.66
C ARG A 266 -12.20 -13.97 -19.51
N ALA A 267 -12.07 -12.70 -19.12
CA ALA A 267 -12.59 -11.58 -19.92
C ALA A 267 -11.89 -11.48 -21.29
N ALA A 268 -10.59 -11.71 -21.35
CA ALA A 268 -9.84 -11.74 -22.60
C ALA A 268 -10.30 -12.88 -23.53
N ALA A 269 -10.55 -14.07 -22.98
CA ALA A 269 -11.09 -15.21 -23.74
C ALA A 269 -12.48 -14.88 -24.32
N GLU A 270 -13.37 -14.30 -23.51
CA GLU A 270 -14.69 -13.88 -23.99
C GLU A 270 -14.60 -12.78 -25.05
N LEU A 271 -13.70 -11.80 -24.88
CA LEU A 271 -13.51 -10.72 -25.84
C LEU A 271 -13.03 -11.28 -27.19
N ARG A 272 -12.06 -12.20 -27.19
CA ARG A 272 -11.58 -12.88 -28.41
C ARG A 272 -12.69 -13.66 -29.13
N ALA A 273 -13.59 -14.30 -28.37
CA ALA A 273 -14.70 -15.03 -28.91
C ALA A 273 -15.78 -14.13 -29.54
N ARG A 274 -16.04 -12.96 -28.94
CA ARG A 274 -17.05 -12.00 -29.39
C ARG A 274 -16.60 -11.13 -30.56
N ASP A 275 -15.35 -10.74 -30.57
CA ASP A 275 -14.73 -9.87 -31.59
C ASP A 275 -13.38 -10.47 -32.03
N PRO A 276 -13.38 -11.33 -33.06
CA PRO A 276 -12.16 -11.97 -33.55
C PRO A 276 -11.12 -10.99 -34.12
N GLU A 277 -11.53 -9.85 -34.70
CA GLU A 277 -10.59 -8.86 -35.25
C GLU A 277 -9.84 -8.16 -34.16
N LEU A 278 -10.52 -7.67 -33.10
CA LEU A 278 -9.91 -7.10 -31.93
C LEU A 278 -9.11 -8.17 -31.18
N GLY A 279 -9.67 -9.36 -31.04
CA GLY A 279 -9.06 -10.50 -30.40
C GLY A 279 -7.72 -10.93 -31.00
N ALA A 280 -7.57 -10.84 -32.33
CA ALA A 280 -6.32 -11.16 -33.02
C ALA A 280 -5.15 -10.18 -32.64
N ARG A 281 -5.48 -9.00 -32.19
CA ARG A 281 -4.52 -7.96 -31.75
C ARG A 281 -4.36 -7.88 -30.25
N LEU A 282 -5.22 -8.56 -29.48
CA LEU A 282 -5.22 -8.49 -28.03
C LEU A 282 -3.99 -9.19 -27.43
N ILE A 283 -3.31 -8.49 -26.54
CA ILE A 283 -2.28 -9.04 -25.66
C ILE A 283 -2.65 -8.72 -24.21
N VAL A 284 -2.57 -9.72 -23.34
CA VAL A 284 -2.68 -9.56 -21.91
C VAL A 284 -1.30 -9.68 -21.30
N ALA A 285 -0.81 -8.62 -20.66
CA ALA A 285 0.47 -8.61 -19.95
C ALA A 285 0.20 -8.79 -18.45
N VAL A 286 0.67 -9.89 -17.86
CA VAL A 286 0.57 -10.18 -16.42
C VAL A 286 1.92 -9.95 -15.80
N CYS A 287 2.09 -8.86 -15.03
CA CYS A 287 3.34 -8.49 -14.39
C CYS A 287 3.23 -8.70 -12.87
N GLY A 288 4.04 -9.62 -12.33
CA GLY A 288 4.10 -9.92 -10.90
C GLY A 288 4.55 -11.33 -10.60
N GLY A 289 4.67 -11.62 -9.31
CA GLY A 289 5.01 -12.96 -8.80
C GLY A 289 3.89 -13.58 -7.97
N PRO A 290 3.89 -14.92 -7.81
CA PRO A 290 2.95 -15.60 -6.91
C PRO A 290 3.20 -15.19 -5.46
N SER A 291 2.11 -15.08 -4.69
CA SER A 291 2.15 -14.65 -3.29
C SER A 291 0.96 -15.19 -2.50
N GLY A 292 1.10 -15.34 -1.18
CA GLY A 292 0.05 -15.86 -0.31
C GLY A 292 -0.48 -17.20 -0.80
N SER A 293 -1.80 -17.38 -0.88
CA SER A 293 -2.44 -18.61 -1.39
C SER A 293 -2.08 -18.92 -2.86
N GLY A 294 -1.56 -17.98 -3.62
CA GLY A 294 -1.03 -18.20 -4.97
C GLY A 294 0.27 -19.02 -5.00
N LEU A 295 0.99 -19.15 -3.89
CA LEU A 295 2.19 -20.00 -3.78
C LEU A 295 1.88 -21.48 -3.81
N ASP A 296 0.68 -21.89 -3.41
CA ASP A 296 0.25 -23.29 -3.42
C ASP A 296 0.16 -23.84 -4.86
N ARG A 297 -0.14 -22.98 -5.83
CA ARG A 297 -0.24 -23.32 -7.25
C ARG A 297 0.35 -22.21 -8.14
N PRO A 298 1.68 -22.06 -8.18
CA PRO A 298 2.34 -20.93 -8.86
C PRO A 298 2.11 -20.89 -10.38
N THR A 299 1.73 -22.00 -11.01
CA THR A 299 1.40 -22.11 -12.46
C THR A 299 -0.07 -21.97 -12.76
N ALA A 300 -0.96 -21.88 -11.76
CA ALA A 300 -2.42 -21.94 -11.96
C ALA A 300 -2.93 -20.94 -13.00
N LEU A 301 -2.35 -19.75 -13.06
CA LEU A 301 -2.76 -18.73 -14.02
C LEU A 301 -2.29 -19.04 -15.45
N MET A 302 -1.13 -19.70 -15.61
CA MET A 302 -0.62 -20.19 -16.90
C MET A 302 -1.47 -21.36 -17.40
N ASP A 303 -1.83 -22.27 -16.49
CA ASP A 303 -2.69 -23.41 -16.77
C ASP A 303 -4.07 -22.92 -17.24
N LEU A 304 -4.64 -21.92 -16.53
CA LEU A 304 -5.89 -21.27 -16.92
C LEU A 304 -5.82 -20.63 -18.32
N ALA A 305 -4.73 -19.93 -18.65
CA ALA A 305 -4.56 -19.35 -19.97
C ALA A 305 -4.57 -20.42 -21.08
N THR A 306 -3.99 -21.58 -20.79
CA THR A 306 -3.97 -22.74 -21.69
C THR A 306 -5.36 -23.36 -21.82
N GLU A 307 -6.07 -23.58 -20.71
CA GLU A 307 -7.43 -24.11 -20.68
C GLU A 307 -8.42 -23.22 -21.45
N LEU A 308 -8.25 -21.90 -21.35
CA LEU A 308 -9.08 -20.92 -22.07
C LEU A 308 -8.68 -20.76 -23.55
N GLY A 309 -7.61 -21.40 -24.01
CA GLY A 309 -7.14 -21.30 -25.40
C GLY A 309 -6.59 -19.91 -25.76
N ILE A 310 -6.03 -19.18 -24.79
CA ILE A 310 -5.51 -17.81 -24.98
C ILE A 310 -4.01 -17.68 -24.64
N ALA A 311 -3.31 -18.77 -24.41
CA ALA A 311 -1.89 -18.75 -24.03
C ALA A 311 -1.00 -18.01 -25.06
N ASP A 312 -1.41 -17.98 -26.31
CA ASP A 312 -0.73 -17.27 -27.40
C ASP A 312 -0.72 -15.75 -27.22
N CYS A 313 -1.74 -15.20 -26.57
CA CYS A 313 -1.87 -13.75 -26.34
C CYS A 313 -1.54 -13.30 -24.91
N VAL A 314 -1.17 -14.21 -23.99
CA VAL A 314 -0.77 -13.84 -22.63
C VAL A 314 0.75 -13.75 -22.54
N ARG A 315 1.24 -12.71 -21.86
CA ARG A 315 2.66 -12.50 -21.57
C ARG A 315 2.85 -12.36 -20.06
N PHE A 316 3.54 -13.32 -19.45
CA PHE A 316 3.91 -13.29 -18.04
C PHE A 316 5.25 -12.59 -17.88
N LEU A 317 5.26 -11.52 -17.09
CA LEU A 317 6.42 -10.70 -16.80
C LEU A 317 6.76 -10.82 -15.32
N ALA A 318 8.03 -10.96 -14.99
CA ALA A 318 8.50 -10.91 -13.61
C ALA A 318 8.15 -9.55 -12.96
N PRO A 319 8.11 -9.46 -11.62
CA PRO A 319 8.03 -8.19 -10.92
C PRO A 319 9.09 -7.21 -11.44
N GLN A 320 8.69 -5.97 -11.70
CA GLN A 320 9.56 -4.95 -12.28
C GLN A 320 10.01 -3.94 -11.21
N PRO A 321 11.23 -3.40 -11.29
CA PRO A 321 11.61 -2.18 -10.58
C PRO A 321 10.70 -1.01 -10.98
N ARG A 322 10.63 0.04 -10.16
CA ARG A 322 9.66 1.15 -10.32
C ARG A 322 9.80 1.88 -11.66
N GLU A 323 11.02 2.13 -12.09
CA GLU A 323 11.32 2.81 -13.36
C GLU A 323 10.83 1.97 -14.54
N ASP A 324 11.09 0.67 -14.50
CA ASP A 324 10.68 -0.29 -15.52
C ASP A 324 9.16 -0.48 -15.50
N LEU A 325 8.55 -0.47 -14.31
CA LEU A 325 7.10 -0.51 -14.16
C LEU A 325 6.42 0.71 -14.79
N ALA A 326 6.99 1.90 -14.59
CA ALA A 326 6.51 3.12 -15.25
C ALA A 326 6.62 3.02 -16.78
N GLU A 327 7.70 2.42 -17.30
CA GLU A 327 7.83 2.15 -18.73
C GLU A 327 6.80 1.13 -19.23
N LEU A 328 6.47 0.11 -18.43
CA LEU A 328 5.41 -0.85 -18.74
C LEU A 328 4.04 -0.15 -18.82
N PHE A 329 3.70 0.69 -17.84
CA PHE A 329 2.45 1.45 -17.87
C PHE A 329 2.37 2.32 -19.14
N ARG A 330 3.43 2.98 -19.54
CA ARG A 330 3.48 3.78 -20.80
C ARG A 330 3.42 2.91 -22.08
N ALA A 331 3.67 1.60 -21.99
CA ALA A 331 3.66 0.68 -23.13
C ALA A 331 2.26 0.11 -23.45
N VAL A 332 1.38 0.04 -22.43
CA VAL A 332 0.07 -0.64 -22.54
C VAL A 332 -1.06 0.34 -22.88
N ASP A 333 -2.20 -0.18 -23.29
CA ASP A 333 -3.40 0.61 -23.63
C ASP A 333 -4.29 0.84 -22.42
N LEU A 334 -4.39 -0.17 -21.56
CA LEU A 334 -5.21 -0.18 -20.34
C LEU A 334 -4.50 -0.96 -19.24
N VAL A 335 -4.78 -0.61 -18.01
CA VAL A 335 -4.45 -1.42 -16.83
C VAL A 335 -5.73 -1.92 -16.21
N ALA A 336 -5.83 -3.23 -15.97
CA ALA A 336 -6.94 -3.87 -15.29
C ALA A 336 -6.59 -4.16 -13.83
N VAL A 337 -7.46 -3.76 -12.89
CA VAL A 337 -7.33 -4.00 -11.45
C VAL A 337 -8.61 -4.68 -10.94
N PRO A 338 -8.78 -6.00 -11.21
CA PRO A 338 -10.01 -6.72 -10.92
C PRO A 338 -10.10 -7.24 -9.47
N SER A 339 -9.35 -6.66 -8.55
CA SER A 339 -9.24 -7.11 -7.16
C SER A 339 -10.59 -7.29 -6.48
N HIS A 340 -10.77 -8.35 -5.68
CA HIS A 340 -11.93 -8.52 -4.80
C HIS A 340 -11.86 -7.57 -3.59
N ASN A 341 -10.66 -7.22 -3.18
CA ASN A 341 -10.42 -6.23 -2.12
C ASN A 341 -9.13 -5.45 -2.41
N GLU A 342 -9.19 -4.14 -2.18
CA GLU A 342 -8.06 -3.23 -2.33
C GLU A 342 -8.16 -2.09 -1.30
N SER A 343 -7.12 -1.91 -0.49
CA SER A 343 -7.12 -0.87 0.54
C SER A 343 -7.04 0.55 -0.04
N PHE A 344 -6.32 0.72 -1.16
CA PHE A 344 -6.24 1.99 -1.88
C PHE A 344 -6.15 1.81 -3.39
N GLY A 345 -5.16 1.02 -3.88
CA GLY A 345 -4.94 0.81 -5.31
C GLY A 345 -3.78 1.64 -5.87
N LEU A 346 -2.59 1.53 -5.28
CA LEU A 346 -1.39 2.25 -5.74
C LEU A 346 -1.13 1.99 -7.23
N VAL A 347 -1.26 0.75 -7.69
CA VAL A 347 -1.10 0.38 -9.11
C VAL A 347 -2.03 1.18 -10.02
N ALA A 348 -3.27 1.42 -9.59
CA ALA A 348 -4.22 2.22 -10.36
C ALA A 348 -3.76 3.68 -10.49
N ILE A 349 -3.28 4.28 -9.41
CA ILE A 349 -2.79 5.66 -9.42
C ILE A 349 -1.47 5.78 -10.20
N GLU A 350 -0.55 4.82 -10.08
CA GLU A 350 0.72 4.78 -10.80
C GLU A 350 0.49 4.68 -12.33
N ALA A 351 -0.44 3.81 -12.76
CA ALA A 351 -0.83 3.71 -14.17
C ALA A 351 -1.44 5.02 -14.69
N GLN A 352 -2.35 5.62 -13.92
CA GLN A 352 -2.99 6.89 -14.24
C GLN A 352 -1.97 8.03 -14.33
N ALA A 353 -0.98 8.09 -13.43
CA ALA A 353 0.09 9.07 -13.47
C ALA A 353 0.94 8.94 -14.76
N CYS A 354 1.11 7.72 -15.28
CA CYS A 354 1.76 7.47 -16.57
C CYS A 354 0.87 7.81 -17.80
N GLY A 355 -0.38 8.24 -17.59
CA GLY A 355 -1.33 8.53 -18.66
C GLY A 355 -2.01 7.28 -19.22
N THR A 356 -2.05 6.18 -18.47
CA THR A 356 -2.71 4.93 -18.87
C THR A 356 -4.03 4.77 -18.12
N PRO A 357 -5.18 4.74 -18.82
CA PRO A 357 -6.48 4.57 -18.20
C PRO A 357 -6.60 3.21 -17.49
N VAL A 358 -7.36 3.20 -16.42
CA VAL A 358 -7.55 2.01 -15.57
C VAL A 358 -8.99 1.50 -15.69
N VAL A 359 -9.15 0.18 -15.79
CA VAL A 359 -10.41 -0.51 -15.56
C VAL A 359 -10.28 -1.25 -14.24
N ALA A 360 -11.07 -0.87 -13.24
CA ALA A 360 -10.94 -1.39 -11.89
C ALA A 360 -12.27 -1.93 -11.34
N ALA A 361 -12.20 -2.89 -10.44
CA ALA A 361 -13.37 -3.30 -9.66
C ALA A 361 -13.84 -2.14 -8.74
N ALA A 362 -15.14 -1.95 -8.61
CA ALA A 362 -15.73 -0.93 -7.73
C ALA A 362 -15.70 -1.38 -6.25
N VAL A 363 -14.51 -1.64 -5.71
CA VAL A 363 -14.32 -2.16 -4.35
C VAL A 363 -13.30 -1.34 -3.56
N GLY A 364 -13.54 -1.23 -2.25
CA GLY A 364 -12.60 -0.64 -1.29
C GLY A 364 -12.02 0.69 -1.75
N GLY A 365 -10.70 0.84 -1.67
CA GLY A 365 -9.99 2.04 -2.06
C GLY A 365 -9.98 2.36 -3.55
N LEU A 366 -10.31 1.39 -4.42
CA LEU A 366 -10.34 1.63 -5.87
C LEU A 366 -11.38 2.68 -6.28
N VAL A 367 -12.49 2.80 -5.54
CA VAL A 367 -13.49 3.86 -5.79
C VAL A 367 -12.98 5.27 -5.48
N THR A 368 -11.90 5.36 -4.69
CA THR A 368 -11.17 6.62 -4.45
C THR A 368 -10.05 6.80 -5.47
N ALA A 369 -9.31 5.72 -5.76
CA ALA A 369 -8.17 5.74 -6.67
C ALA A 369 -8.56 5.93 -8.14
N VAL A 370 -9.78 5.56 -8.55
CA VAL A 370 -10.28 5.70 -9.92
C VAL A 370 -11.57 6.51 -9.92
N ARG A 371 -11.57 7.64 -10.64
CA ARG A 371 -12.77 8.46 -10.84
C ARG A 371 -13.48 7.93 -12.08
N ASP A 372 -14.61 7.25 -11.86
CA ASP A 372 -15.38 6.60 -12.92
C ASP A 372 -15.76 7.53 -14.07
N GLY A 373 -15.57 7.10 -15.31
CA GLY A 373 -15.83 7.87 -16.52
C GLY A 373 -14.86 9.04 -16.76
N VAL A 374 -13.92 9.32 -15.85
CA VAL A 374 -12.99 10.47 -15.91
C VAL A 374 -11.54 10.03 -15.98
N SER A 375 -11.10 9.18 -15.08
CA SER A 375 -9.71 8.70 -15.03
C SER A 375 -9.58 7.21 -15.35
N GLY A 376 -10.70 6.52 -15.44
CA GLY A 376 -10.83 5.11 -15.73
C GLY A 376 -12.29 4.71 -15.70
N ILE A 377 -12.55 3.41 -15.65
CA ILE A 377 -13.90 2.83 -15.54
C ILE A 377 -13.93 1.92 -14.33
N LEU A 378 -14.98 2.05 -13.51
CA LEU A 378 -15.29 1.13 -12.41
C LEU A 378 -16.28 0.06 -12.88
N VAL A 379 -16.01 -1.20 -12.53
CA VAL A 379 -16.86 -2.35 -12.86
C VAL A 379 -17.40 -2.93 -11.55
N ASP A 380 -18.73 -2.96 -11.41
CA ASP A 380 -19.41 -3.38 -10.18
C ASP A 380 -19.42 -4.90 -9.95
N THR A 381 -18.96 -5.68 -10.90
CA THR A 381 -18.99 -7.15 -10.84
C THR A 381 -17.63 -7.76 -11.20
N HIS A 382 -17.44 -9.03 -10.81
CA HIS A 382 -16.30 -9.83 -11.26
C HIS A 382 -16.67 -10.81 -12.37
N ARG A 383 -17.83 -10.62 -13.02
CA ARG A 383 -18.24 -11.45 -14.15
C ARG A 383 -17.35 -11.16 -15.36
N PRO A 384 -16.69 -12.16 -15.95
CA PRO A 384 -15.81 -11.97 -17.12
C PRO A 384 -16.49 -11.24 -18.28
N ALA A 385 -17.78 -11.49 -18.50
CA ALA A 385 -18.57 -10.87 -19.55
C ALA A 385 -18.67 -9.35 -19.45
N ASP A 386 -18.79 -8.81 -18.23
CA ASP A 386 -18.89 -7.36 -17.99
C ASP A 386 -17.53 -6.71 -18.22
N TRP A 387 -16.45 -7.35 -17.76
CA TRP A 387 -15.07 -6.91 -18.01
C TRP A 387 -14.73 -6.95 -19.50
N ALA A 388 -15.13 -8.03 -20.22
CA ALA A 388 -14.94 -8.14 -21.65
C ALA A 388 -15.66 -7.01 -22.41
N ALA A 389 -16.87 -6.65 -21.99
CA ALA A 389 -17.63 -5.57 -22.61
C ALA A 389 -16.93 -4.20 -22.43
N VAL A 390 -16.50 -3.89 -21.19
CA VAL A 390 -15.82 -2.62 -20.90
C VAL A 390 -14.46 -2.54 -21.59
N LEU A 391 -13.65 -3.61 -21.51
CA LEU A 391 -12.34 -3.65 -22.16
C LEU A 391 -12.49 -3.56 -23.70
N GLY A 392 -13.43 -4.29 -24.28
CA GLY A 392 -13.68 -4.28 -25.72
C GLY A 392 -14.10 -2.90 -26.23
N ASP A 393 -15.03 -2.24 -25.53
CA ASP A 393 -15.45 -0.88 -25.87
C ASP A 393 -14.26 0.10 -25.82
N LEU A 394 -13.47 0.08 -24.75
CA LEU A 394 -12.32 0.97 -24.64
C LEU A 394 -11.25 0.66 -25.69
N LEU A 395 -10.99 -0.60 -26.01
CA LEU A 395 -9.99 -0.98 -27.01
C LEU A 395 -10.42 -0.62 -28.44
N ALA A 396 -11.73 -0.67 -28.73
CA ALA A 396 -12.30 -0.26 -30.01
C ALA A 396 -12.31 1.26 -30.23
N HIS A 397 -12.31 2.07 -29.14
CA HIS A 397 -12.49 3.52 -29.22
C HIS A 397 -11.26 4.29 -28.72
N PRO A 398 -10.21 4.51 -29.56
CA PRO A 398 -8.99 5.23 -29.16
C PRO A 398 -9.23 6.63 -28.59
N ALA A 399 -10.18 7.39 -29.14
CA ALA A 399 -10.50 8.73 -28.66
C ALA A 399 -11.00 8.74 -27.21
N ARG A 400 -11.84 7.75 -26.85
CA ARG A 400 -12.32 7.58 -25.47
C ARG A 400 -11.17 7.26 -24.51
N ARG A 401 -10.25 6.38 -24.92
CA ARG A 401 -9.04 6.08 -24.12
C ARG A 401 -8.19 7.34 -23.92
N GLU A 402 -8.03 8.17 -24.95
CA GLU A 402 -7.26 9.41 -24.84
C GLU A 402 -7.90 10.42 -23.88
N GLU A 403 -9.22 10.54 -23.88
CA GLU A 403 -9.93 11.38 -22.90
C GLU A 403 -9.73 10.88 -21.47
N LEU A 404 -9.90 9.58 -21.24
CA LEU A 404 -9.63 8.96 -19.94
C LEU A 404 -8.16 9.14 -19.53
N ALA A 405 -7.20 9.00 -20.45
CA ALA A 405 -5.78 9.21 -20.18
C ALA A 405 -5.47 10.62 -19.67
N LYS A 406 -6.08 11.65 -20.29
CA LYS A 406 -5.96 13.04 -19.81
C LYS A 406 -6.59 13.23 -18.44
N GLY A 407 -7.73 12.60 -18.20
CA GLY A 407 -8.39 12.57 -16.89
C GLY A 407 -7.56 11.83 -15.84
N ALA A 408 -6.97 10.72 -16.21
CA ALA A 408 -6.10 9.89 -15.36
C ALA A 408 -4.91 10.68 -14.81
N VAL A 409 -4.18 11.38 -15.69
CA VAL A 409 -3.05 12.22 -15.26
C VAL A 409 -3.50 13.31 -14.29
N ARG A 410 -4.59 14.03 -14.60
CA ARG A 410 -5.11 15.09 -13.71
C ARG A 410 -5.52 14.52 -12.35
N HIS A 411 -6.19 13.37 -12.33
CA HIS A 411 -6.62 12.72 -11.09
C HIS A 411 -5.44 12.24 -10.26
N ALA A 412 -4.44 11.59 -10.88
CA ALA A 412 -3.25 11.12 -10.19
C ALA A 412 -2.46 12.25 -9.49
N HIS A 413 -2.46 13.46 -10.06
CA HIS A 413 -1.82 14.63 -9.45
C HIS A 413 -2.49 15.11 -8.15
N GLU A 414 -3.72 14.66 -7.85
CA GLU A 414 -4.38 14.93 -6.57
C GLU A 414 -3.74 14.09 -5.42
N PHE A 415 -2.99 13.03 -5.76
CA PHE A 415 -2.35 12.12 -4.83
C PHE A 415 -0.83 12.30 -4.89
N SER A 416 -0.25 12.93 -3.90
CA SER A 416 1.20 13.04 -3.79
C SER A 416 1.69 12.53 -2.44
N TRP A 417 2.84 11.87 -2.41
CA TRP A 417 3.47 11.47 -1.16
C TRP A 417 3.81 12.64 -0.23
N SER A 418 3.98 13.84 -0.78
CA SER A 418 4.15 15.06 0.02
C SER A 418 2.89 15.44 0.79
N HIS A 419 1.70 15.27 0.18
CA HIS A 419 0.42 15.42 0.88
C HIS A 419 0.24 14.34 1.95
N THR A 420 0.57 13.08 1.63
CA THR A 420 0.54 11.98 2.60
C THR A 420 1.42 12.28 3.81
N ALA A 421 2.67 12.69 3.60
CA ALA A 421 3.59 13.04 4.69
C ALA A 421 3.07 14.22 5.54
N SER A 422 2.50 15.24 4.89
CA SER A 422 1.89 16.39 5.59
C SER A 422 0.68 15.97 6.43
N GLY A 423 -0.17 15.10 5.89
CA GLY A 423 -1.30 14.50 6.61
C GLY A 423 -0.85 13.67 7.81
N LEU A 424 0.20 12.86 7.64
CA LEU A 424 0.79 12.08 8.74
C LEU A 424 1.37 12.97 9.85
N LEU A 425 2.07 14.06 9.50
CA LEU A 425 2.57 15.00 10.49
C LEU A 425 1.43 15.66 11.29
N ALA A 426 0.28 15.89 10.66
CA ALA A 426 -0.92 16.34 11.37
C ALA A 426 -1.47 15.25 12.30
N ALA A 427 -1.61 14.01 11.80
CA ALA A 427 -2.05 12.86 12.60
C ALA A 427 -1.12 12.58 13.80
N TYR A 428 0.20 12.71 13.63
CA TYR A 428 1.18 12.58 14.71
C TYR A 428 1.00 13.63 15.80
N ARG A 429 0.69 14.86 15.40
CA ARG A 429 0.40 15.95 16.35
C ARG A 429 -0.86 15.67 17.14
N ASP A 430 -1.92 15.23 16.47
CA ASP A 430 -3.22 14.94 17.09
C ASP A 430 -3.10 13.73 18.04
N ALA A 431 -2.41 12.68 17.63
CA ALA A 431 -2.09 11.53 18.49
C ALA A 431 -1.28 11.94 19.74
N SER A 432 -0.33 12.87 19.59
CA SER A 432 0.45 13.37 20.73
C SER A 432 -0.39 14.21 21.70
N ILE A 433 -1.46 14.83 21.24
CA ILE A 433 -2.42 15.53 22.11
C ILE A 433 -3.27 14.49 22.85
N THR A 434 -3.86 13.55 22.13
CA THR A 434 -4.68 12.46 22.68
C THR A 434 -3.91 11.68 23.75
N HIS A 435 -2.67 11.32 23.47
CA HIS A 435 -1.80 10.60 24.41
C HIS A 435 -1.65 11.35 25.74
N ARG A 436 -1.29 12.65 25.68
CA ARG A 436 -1.14 13.49 26.88
C ARG A 436 -2.43 13.65 27.67
N GLU A 437 -3.56 13.79 27.00
CA GLU A 437 -4.87 13.86 27.67
C GLU A 437 -5.19 12.55 28.40
N THR A 438 -4.89 11.41 27.77
CA THR A 438 -5.07 10.09 28.41
C THR A 438 -4.18 9.90 29.62
N GLU A 439 -2.90 10.29 29.54
CA GLU A 439 -1.98 10.22 30.68
C GLU A 439 -2.40 11.13 31.85
N LEU A 440 -2.87 12.34 31.56
CA LEU A 440 -3.39 13.25 32.58
C LEU A 440 -4.61 12.68 33.30
N LEU A 441 -5.55 12.08 32.55
CA LEU A 441 -6.71 11.43 33.13
C LEU A 441 -6.33 10.22 33.99
N ALA A 442 -5.38 9.41 33.53
CA ALA A 442 -4.88 8.26 34.32
C ALA A 442 -4.16 8.67 35.60
N ALA A 443 -3.45 9.83 35.59
CA ALA A 443 -2.77 10.34 36.76
C ALA A 443 -3.72 10.98 37.81
N MET A 444 -4.97 11.29 37.43
CA MET A 444 -6.01 11.87 38.29
C MET A 444 -6.97 10.82 38.89
N SER A 445 -6.96 9.61 38.38
CA SER A 445 -7.74 8.44 38.82
C SER A 445 -6.94 7.58 39.81
#